data_c481ed6176ecd5842c98d7eadde16e98
#
_entry.id   c481ed6176ecd5842c98d7eadde16e98
#
_cell.length_a   1.000
_cell.length_b   1.000
_cell.length_c   1.000
_cell.angle_alpha   90.00
_cell.angle_beta   90.00
_cell.angle_gamma   90.00
#
_symmetry.space_group_name_H-M   'P 1'
#
loop_
_entity.id
_entity.type
_entity.pdbx_description
1 polymer ?
#
loop_
_entity_poly.entity_id
_entity_poly.type
_entity_poly.pdbx_seq_one_letter_code
_entity_poly.pdbx_strand_id
1 'polypeptide(L)'
;MKKFLLVTMLISLSAIGFGQEIETVSERFHYRYLKKEQTKEQIQKDNEERQRNWQEEFEAMKANLAESQGVSDNVKVTVTTDVQHPDLIVSVAYETVVVSEAADDYALGKYAIENSNACMLMCNFLKNKMENELAEYLTEGPKVDVRITGATDGTPIRSKIAYKGEYGDFTDKPITLNGNPYTMTVTQRSGITTNGQLAFLRTQGVEHFLKTQIEPLRQTENTFQIFAVENAEKGGGFRRVSVEMTIHGAFADVEPSNTDKT
;
A
#
# COMPACT_ATOMS: atom_id res chain seq x y z
N MET A 1 -45.40 -15.22 -14.38
CA MET A 1 -44.82 -15.30 -15.74
C MET A 1 -44.68 -13.97 -16.47
N LYS A 2 -45.59 -12.96 -16.31
CA LYS A 2 -45.50 -11.66 -17.02
C LYS A 2 -44.35 -10.73 -16.55
N LYS A 3 -43.86 -10.86 -15.33
CA LYS A 3 -42.77 -10.01 -14.81
C LYS A 3 -41.37 -10.48 -15.26
N PHE A 4 -41.20 -11.76 -15.61
CA PHE A 4 -39.94 -12.28 -16.11
C PHE A 4 -39.67 -11.90 -17.58
N LEU A 5 -40.72 -11.71 -18.37
CA LEU A 5 -40.61 -11.32 -19.79
C LEU A 5 -40.18 -9.85 -19.97
N LEU A 6 -40.51 -8.98 -18.99
CA LEU A 6 -40.18 -7.55 -19.07
C LEU A 6 -38.69 -7.29 -18.80
N VAL A 7 -38.07 -8.09 -17.95
CA VAL A 7 -36.61 -8.01 -17.65
C VAL A 7 -35.78 -8.49 -18.83
N THR A 8 -36.21 -9.58 -19.50
CA THR A 8 -35.53 -10.12 -20.67
C THR A 8 -35.65 -9.20 -21.91
N MET A 9 -36.71 -8.42 -22.03
CA MET A 9 -36.91 -7.48 -23.14
C MET A 9 -36.10 -6.19 -23.01
N LEU A 10 -35.80 -5.75 -21.77
CA LEU A 10 -34.89 -4.62 -21.51
C LEU A 10 -33.42 -4.93 -21.80
N ILE A 11 -33.01 -6.21 -21.63
CA ILE A 11 -31.63 -6.66 -21.90
C ILE A 11 -31.36 -6.74 -23.42
N SER A 12 -32.39 -6.99 -24.23
CA SER A 12 -32.23 -7.12 -25.70
C SER A 12 -32.20 -5.77 -26.45
N LEU A 13 -32.55 -4.65 -25.81
CA LEU A 13 -32.54 -3.31 -26.45
C LEU A 13 -31.28 -2.50 -26.13
N SER A 14 -30.39 -2.98 -25.28
CA SER A 14 -29.17 -2.28 -24.86
C SER A 14 -27.88 -2.75 -25.56
N ALA A 15 -27.99 -3.36 -26.74
CA ALA A 15 -26.84 -3.84 -27.52
C ALA A 15 -25.98 -2.73 -28.17
N ILE A 16 -26.19 -1.46 -27.80
CA ILE A 16 -25.38 -0.35 -28.29
C ILE A 16 -25.03 0.57 -27.10
N GLY A 17 -23.87 0.32 -26.49
CA GLY A 17 -23.17 1.33 -25.67
C GLY A 17 -23.52 1.45 -24.19
N PHE A 18 -24.63 0.86 -23.69
CA PHE A 18 -25.03 0.93 -22.28
C PHE A 18 -24.87 -0.38 -21.49
N GLY A 19 -24.46 -1.46 -22.16
CA GLY A 19 -24.39 -2.79 -21.55
C GLY A 19 -23.33 -2.94 -20.46
N GLN A 20 -22.19 -2.26 -20.60
CA GLN A 20 -21.11 -2.36 -19.61
C GLN A 20 -21.43 -1.61 -18.30
N GLU A 21 -22.12 -0.48 -18.34
CA GLU A 21 -22.51 0.23 -17.12
C GLU A 21 -23.60 -0.47 -16.31
N ILE A 22 -24.51 -1.17 -16.98
CA ILE A 22 -25.63 -1.87 -16.32
C ILE A 22 -25.15 -3.17 -15.67
N GLU A 23 -24.23 -3.91 -16.30
CA GLU A 23 -23.61 -5.10 -15.70
C GLU A 23 -22.77 -4.74 -14.47
N THR A 24 -21.94 -3.71 -14.56
CA THR A 24 -21.11 -3.24 -13.43
C THR A 24 -21.96 -2.74 -12.26
N VAL A 25 -23.09 -2.08 -12.52
CA VAL A 25 -24.02 -1.62 -11.47
C VAL A 25 -24.74 -2.81 -10.82
N SER A 26 -25.18 -3.80 -11.60
CA SER A 26 -25.84 -5.00 -11.07
C SER A 26 -24.89 -5.86 -10.23
N GLU A 27 -23.65 -6.05 -10.66
CA GLU A 27 -22.63 -6.76 -9.89
C GLU A 27 -22.26 -6.01 -8.62
N ARG A 28 -22.10 -4.69 -8.67
CA ARG A 28 -21.85 -3.84 -7.50
C ARG A 28 -23.01 -3.92 -6.47
N PHE A 29 -24.25 -3.92 -6.91
CA PHE A 29 -25.43 -4.10 -6.01
C PHE A 29 -25.45 -5.48 -5.38
N HIS A 30 -25.09 -6.53 -6.12
CA HIS A 30 -25.05 -7.89 -5.60
C HIS A 30 -23.94 -8.07 -4.55
N TYR A 31 -22.77 -7.53 -4.81
CA TYR A 31 -21.65 -7.53 -3.88
C TYR A 31 -21.94 -6.75 -2.59
N ARG A 32 -22.59 -5.58 -2.72
CA ARG A 32 -23.03 -4.78 -1.58
C ARG A 32 -24.02 -5.53 -0.69
N TYR A 33 -24.94 -6.25 -1.31
CA TYR A 33 -25.95 -7.03 -0.60
C TYR A 33 -25.31 -8.20 0.18
N LEU A 34 -24.33 -8.86 -0.39
CA LEU A 34 -23.60 -9.95 0.27
C LEU A 34 -22.72 -9.46 1.43
N LYS A 35 -22.10 -8.27 1.33
CA LYS A 35 -21.35 -7.66 2.43
C LYS A 35 -22.24 -7.21 3.59
N LYS A 36 -23.46 -6.84 3.32
CA LYS A 36 -24.42 -6.32 4.31
C LYS A 36 -24.86 -7.37 5.34
N GLU A 37 -24.71 -8.65 5.05
CA GLU A 37 -25.14 -9.76 5.91
C GLU A 37 -24.01 -10.45 6.69
N GLN A 38 -22.74 -10.03 6.50
CA GLN A 38 -21.64 -10.61 7.24
C GLN A 38 -21.63 -10.17 8.70
N THR A 39 -21.58 -11.14 9.61
CA THR A 39 -21.38 -10.85 11.03
C THR A 39 -19.94 -10.39 11.30
N LYS A 40 -19.71 -9.72 12.44
CA LYS A 40 -18.37 -9.30 12.85
C LYS A 40 -17.41 -10.50 12.96
N GLU A 41 -17.94 -11.63 13.44
CA GLU A 41 -17.19 -12.90 13.55
C GLU A 41 -16.79 -13.43 12.17
N GLN A 42 -17.69 -13.32 11.18
CA GLN A 42 -17.39 -13.74 9.82
C GLN A 42 -16.32 -12.83 9.18
N ILE A 43 -16.46 -11.51 9.33
CA ILE A 43 -15.48 -10.54 8.83
C ILE A 43 -14.10 -10.81 9.45
N GLN A 44 -14.04 -11.08 10.75
CA GLN A 44 -12.78 -11.38 11.44
C GLN A 44 -12.15 -12.68 10.92
N LYS A 45 -12.95 -13.73 10.76
CA LYS A 45 -12.48 -15.03 10.21
C LYS A 45 -11.95 -14.87 8.78
N ASP A 46 -12.69 -14.18 7.93
CA ASP A 46 -12.28 -13.93 6.53
C ASP A 46 -10.98 -13.10 6.49
N ASN A 47 -10.81 -12.17 7.43
CA ASN A 47 -9.59 -11.39 7.54
C ASN A 47 -8.39 -12.23 8.01
N GLU A 48 -8.55 -13.13 8.96
CA GLU A 48 -7.48 -14.06 9.39
C GLU A 48 -7.05 -14.99 8.24
N GLU A 49 -8.01 -15.46 7.44
CA GLU A 49 -7.72 -16.26 6.26
C GLU A 49 -6.99 -15.42 5.20
N ARG A 50 -7.44 -14.21 4.93
CA ARG A 50 -6.77 -13.26 4.03
C ARG A 50 -5.33 -13.01 4.44
N GLN A 51 -5.09 -12.70 5.71
CA GLN A 51 -3.74 -12.45 6.22
C GLN A 51 -2.80 -13.64 5.99
N ARG A 52 -3.27 -14.86 6.29
CA ARG A 52 -2.48 -16.07 6.06
C ARG A 52 -2.17 -16.27 4.58
N ASN A 53 -3.18 -16.17 3.71
CA ASN A 53 -3.01 -16.34 2.28
C ASN A 53 -2.06 -15.28 1.69
N TRP A 54 -2.16 -14.05 2.12
CA TRP A 54 -1.28 -12.97 1.67
C TRP A 54 0.16 -13.16 2.15
N GLN A 55 0.36 -13.65 3.36
CA GLN A 55 1.72 -13.97 3.84
C GLN A 55 2.35 -15.09 3.02
N GLU A 56 1.59 -16.16 2.75
CA GLU A 56 2.05 -17.30 1.93
C GLU A 56 2.36 -16.84 0.49
N GLU A 57 1.50 -16.03 -0.11
CA GLU A 57 1.71 -15.51 -1.47
C GLU A 57 2.94 -14.59 -1.54
N PHE A 58 3.14 -13.74 -0.53
CA PHE A 58 4.32 -12.89 -0.49
C PHE A 58 5.60 -13.71 -0.37
N GLU A 59 5.62 -14.73 0.48
CA GLU A 59 6.77 -15.65 0.59
C GLU A 59 7.03 -16.41 -0.73
N ALA A 60 5.98 -16.81 -1.44
CA ALA A 60 6.12 -17.42 -2.76
C ALA A 60 6.68 -16.45 -3.80
N MET A 61 6.22 -15.20 -3.81
CA MET A 61 6.78 -14.15 -4.69
C MET A 61 8.27 -13.90 -4.37
N LYS A 62 8.63 -13.86 -3.10
CA LYS A 62 10.02 -13.72 -2.64
C LYS A 62 10.89 -14.88 -3.11
N ALA A 63 10.42 -16.13 -2.95
CA ALA A 63 11.14 -17.31 -3.39
C ALA A 63 11.41 -17.29 -4.91
N ASN A 64 10.41 -16.94 -5.71
CA ASN A 64 10.56 -16.82 -7.17
C ASN A 64 11.58 -15.73 -7.58
N LEU A 65 11.67 -14.64 -6.82
CA LEU A 65 12.63 -13.58 -7.08
C LEU A 65 14.04 -13.95 -6.58
N ALA A 66 14.15 -14.74 -5.52
CA ALA A 66 15.43 -15.25 -5.03
C ALA A 66 16.17 -16.05 -6.11
N GLU A 67 15.43 -16.89 -6.85
CA GLU A 67 15.97 -17.68 -7.96
C GLU A 67 16.38 -16.81 -9.16
N SER A 68 15.68 -15.72 -9.45
CA SER A 68 15.85 -14.94 -10.68
C SER A 68 16.66 -13.66 -10.53
N GLN A 69 16.61 -13.00 -9.37
CA GLN A 69 17.15 -11.65 -9.18
C GLN A 69 17.98 -11.47 -7.90
N GLY A 70 18.25 -12.55 -7.15
CA GLY A 70 19.10 -12.49 -5.97
C GLY A 70 18.47 -11.73 -4.79
N VAL A 71 17.13 -11.80 -4.61
CA VAL A 71 16.54 -11.39 -3.34
C VAL A 71 17.09 -12.31 -2.25
N SER A 72 17.77 -11.72 -1.30
CA SER A 72 18.42 -12.49 -0.24
C SER A 72 17.40 -13.26 0.61
N ASP A 73 17.73 -14.52 0.97
CA ASP A 73 16.98 -15.29 1.97
C ASP A 73 16.91 -14.59 3.33
N ASN A 74 17.72 -13.55 3.52
CA ASN A 74 17.78 -12.74 4.74
C ASN A 74 16.70 -11.64 4.79
N VAL A 75 15.86 -11.50 3.79
CA VAL A 75 14.72 -10.57 3.82
C VAL A 75 13.54 -11.24 4.50
N LYS A 76 13.20 -10.79 5.69
CA LYS A 76 11.95 -11.16 6.37
C LYS A 76 10.87 -10.16 5.97
N VAL A 77 9.73 -10.69 5.58
CA VAL A 77 8.56 -9.88 5.24
C VAL A 77 7.44 -10.16 6.23
N THR A 78 6.72 -9.12 6.59
CA THR A 78 5.53 -9.23 7.41
C THR A 78 4.37 -8.55 6.68
N VAL A 79 3.32 -9.31 6.43
CA VAL A 79 2.05 -8.80 5.94
C VAL A 79 1.04 -8.96 7.06
N THR A 80 0.38 -7.88 7.43
CA THR A 80 -0.70 -7.91 8.42
C THR A 80 -1.94 -7.24 7.86
N THR A 81 -3.10 -7.82 8.16
CA THR A 81 -4.39 -7.22 7.94
C THR A 81 -5.15 -7.21 9.25
N ASP A 82 -5.73 -6.08 9.62
CA ASP A 82 -6.52 -5.91 10.85
C ASP A 82 -7.85 -5.24 10.52
N VAL A 83 -8.90 -5.66 11.22
CA VAL A 83 -10.23 -5.07 11.08
C VAL A 83 -10.55 -4.30 12.34
N GLN A 84 -10.50 -2.98 12.24
CA GLN A 84 -10.96 -2.07 13.29
C GLN A 84 -12.27 -1.45 12.81
N HIS A 85 -13.34 -2.26 12.86
CA HIS A 85 -14.65 -1.91 12.30
C HIS A 85 -15.03 -0.44 12.55
N PRO A 86 -15.37 0.34 11.50
CA PRO A 86 -15.64 -0.11 10.12
C PRO A 86 -14.41 -0.15 9.19
N ASP A 87 -13.21 0.04 9.70
CA ASP A 87 -11.99 0.22 8.91
C ASP A 87 -11.23 -1.09 8.67
N LEU A 88 -10.56 -1.17 7.52
CA LEU A 88 -9.59 -2.21 7.21
C LEU A 88 -8.18 -1.60 7.20
N ILE A 89 -7.29 -2.17 8.00
CA ILE A 89 -5.88 -1.78 8.08
C ILE A 89 -5.03 -2.84 7.40
N VAL A 90 -4.21 -2.44 6.46
CA VAL A 90 -3.24 -3.30 5.76
C VAL A 90 -1.84 -2.76 6.01
N SER A 91 -0.94 -3.61 6.48
CA SER A 91 0.46 -3.24 6.69
C SER A 91 1.38 -4.24 6.01
N VAL A 92 2.34 -3.73 5.24
CA VAL A 92 3.40 -4.52 4.61
C VAL A 92 4.74 -3.91 4.98
N ALA A 93 5.58 -4.72 5.59
CA ALA A 93 6.92 -4.34 6.00
C ALA A 93 7.92 -5.42 5.59
N TYR A 94 9.13 -5.01 5.25
CA TYR A 94 10.23 -5.93 5.10
C TYR A 94 11.39 -5.50 6.00
N GLU A 95 12.12 -6.49 6.49
CA GLU A 95 13.32 -6.32 7.31
C GLU A 95 14.43 -7.19 6.72
N THR A 96 15.63 -6.64 6.64
CA THR A 96 16.80 -7.44 6.31
C THR A 96 17.35 -8.06 7.59
N VAL A 97 17.33 -9.39 7.69
CA VAL A 97 17.94 -10.11 8.81
C VAL A 97 19.42 -10.24 8.49
N VAL A 98 20.26 -9.51 9.22
CA VAL A 98 21.72 -9.53 9.00
C VAL A 98 22.29 -10.84 9.50
N VAL A 99 22.63 -11.73 8.58
CA VAL A 99 23.42 -12.95 8.86
C VAL A 99 24.87 -12.79 8.38
N SER A 100 25.12 -11.84 7.46
CA SER A 100 26.48 -11.48 7.00
C SER A 100 26.47 -10.09 6.35
N GLU A 101 27.63 -9.44 6.23
CA GLU A 101 27.82 -8.10 5.65
C GLU A 101 27.39 -7.98 4.16
N ALA A 102 27.02 -9.08 3.51
CA ALA A 102 26.70 -9.14 2.08
C ALA A 102 25.20 -8.98 1.74
N ALA A 103 24.31 -8.85 2.72
CA ALA A 103 22.86 -8.86 2.51
C ALA A 103 22.24 -7.47 2.67
N ASP A 104 22.77 -6.48 1.97
CA ASP A 104 22.24 -5.11 1.98
C ASP A 104 21.10 -4.98 0.95
N ASP A 105 19.86 -4.83 1.42
CA ASP A 105 18.71 -4.53 0.56
C ASP A 105 18.90 -3.19 -0.18
N TYR A 106 19.04 -2.08 0.58
CA TYR A 106 19.53 -0.83 0.02
C TYR A 106 21.03 -0.73 0.19
N ALA A 107 21.77 -0.66 -0.90
CA ALA A 107 23.19 -0.32 -0.82
C ALA A 107 23.41 1.05 -0.19
N LEU A 108 24.59 1.29 0.38
CA LEU A 108 24.95 2.57 1.03
C LEU A 108 24.65 3.75 0.10
N GLY A 109 23.95 4.74 0.60
CA GLY A 109 23.61 5.96 -0.12
C GLY A 109 22.56 5.81 -1.22
N LYS A 110 21.93 4.64 -1.36
CA LYS A 110 20.85 4.42 -2.33
C LYS A 110 19.48 4.67 -1.71
N TYR A 111 18.58 5.24 -2.51
CA TYR A 111 17.25 5.66 -2.07
C TYR A 111 16.12 5.32 -3.05
N ALA A 112 16.41 5.20 -4.35
CA ALA A 112 15.40 4.87 -5.35
C ALA A 112 14.92 3.43 -5.15
N ILE A 113 13.61 3.18 -5.33
CA ILE A 113 13.01 1.86 -5.06
C ILE A 113 13.61 0.77 -5.94
N GLU A 114 14.08 1.10 -7.13
CA GLU A 114 14.76 0.19 -8.05
C GLU A 114 16.13 -0.28 -7.53
N ASN A 115 16.64 0.38 -6.50
CA ASN A 115 17.88 -0.03 -5.84
C ASN A 115 17.65 -1.04 -4.70
N SER A 116 16.41 -1.48 -4.50
CA SER A 116 16.02 -2.46 -3.49
C SER A 116 15.02 -3.44 -4.08
N ASN A 117 15.46 -4.69 -4.25
CA ASN A 117 14.59 -5.75 -4.74
C ASN A 117 13.43 -6.03 -3.76
N ALA A 118 13.69 -5.96 -2.45
CA ALA A 118 12.67 -6.14 -1.43
C ALA A 118 11.62 -5.01 -1.45
N CYS A 119 12.06 -3.76 -1.65
CA CYS A 119 11.13 -2.63 -1.78
C CYS A 119 10.26 -2.76 -3.03
N MET A 120 10.86 -3.12 -4.17
CA MET A 120 10.11 -3.36 -5.41
C MET A 120 9.12 -4.51 -5.26
N LEU A 121 9.52 -5.60 -4.60
CA LEU A 121 8.64 -6.73 -4.30
C LEU A 121 7.43 -6.28 -3.46
N MET A 122 7.67 -5.53 -2.38
CA MET A 122 6.62 -4.96 -1.54
C MET A 122 5.65 -4.06 -2.35
N CYS A 123 6.19 -3.17 -3.17
CA CYS A 123 5.39 -2.28 -4.02
C CYS A 123 4.53 -3.05 -5.02
N ASN A 124 5.08 -4.06 -5.68
CA ASN A 124 4.35 -4.90 -6.64
C ASN A 124 3.28 -5.75 -5.95
N PHE A 125 3.57 -6.27 -4.76
CA PHE A 125 2.58 -6.99 -3.94
C PHE A 125 1.41 -6.08 -3.58
N LEU A 126 1.69 -4.89 -3.04
CA LEU A 126 0.65 -3.90 -2.72
C LEU A 126 -0.18 -3.54 -3.94
N LYS A 127 0.45 -3.30 -5.08
CA LYS A 127 -0.26 -3.05 -6.34
C LYS A 127 -1.21 -4.19 -6.68
N ASN A 128 -0.73 -5.42 -6.67
CA ASN A 128 -1.55 -6.60 -6.96
C ASN A 128 -2.76 -6.68 -6.01
N LYS A 129 -2.55 -6.54 -4.70
CA LYS A 129 -3.63 -6.62 -3.72
C LYS A 129 -4.64 -5.48 -3.85
N MET A 130 -4.17 -4.26 -4.07
CA MET A 130 -5.04 -3.09 -4.25
C MET A 130 -5.90 -3.18 -5.52
N GLU A 131 -5.34 -3.69 -6.63
CA GLU A 131 -6.03 -3.76 -7.90
C GLU A 131 -6.98 -4.97 -8.02
N ASN A 132 -6.67 -6.09 -7.36
CA ASN A 132 -7.43 -7.33 -7.53
C ASN A 132 -8.33 -7.69 -6.34
N GLU A 133 -7.88 -7.44 -5.10
CA GLU A 133 -8.61 -7.90 -3.92
C GLU A 133 -9.21 -6.75 -3.09
N LEU A 134 -8.54 -5.60 -3.04
CA LEU A 134 -9.01 -4.46 -2.26
C LEU A 134 -9.79 -3.44 -3.10
N ALA A 135 -9.77 -3.57 -4.43
CA ALA A 135 -10.49 -2.65 -5.32
C ALA A 135 -11.97 -2.50 -4.95
N GLU A 136 -12.60 -3.59 -4.52
CA GLU A 136 -14.01 -3.59 -4.10
C GLU A 136 -14.30 -2.69 -2.89
N TYR A 137 -13.33 -2.54 -1.96
CA TYR A 137 -13.44 -1.65 -0.81
C TYR A 137 -13.21 -0.18 -1.17
N LEU A 138 -12.73 0.09 -2.39
CA LEU A 138 -12.32 1.42 -2.85
C LEU A 138 -13.30 2.06 -3.85
N THR A 139 -14.35 1.33 -4.27
CA THR A 139 -15.23 1.76 -5.37
C THR A 139 -16.21 2.89 -5.04
N GLU A 140 -16.42 3.24 -3.77
CA GLU A 140 -17.47 4.19 -3.37
C GLU A 140 -16.94 5.45 -2.67
N GLY A 141 -15.71 5.82 -2.96
CA GLY A 141 -15.08 7.02 -2.41
C GLY A 141 -14.68 6.90 -0.94
N PRO A 142 -14.24 5.70 -0.44
CA PRO A 142 -13.65 5.63 0.88
C PRO A 142 -12.40 6.50 0.91
N LYS A 143 -12.12 7.04 2.07
CA LYS A 143 -10.84 7.70 2.32
C LYS A 143 -9.79 6.64 2.63
N VAL A 144 -8.59 6.79 2.06
CA VAL A 144 -7.45 5.94 2.35
C VAL A 144 -6.35 6.77 3.00
N ASP A 145 -5.99 6.45 4.23
CA ASP A 145 -4.83 7.03 4.88
C ASP A 145 -3.63 6.09 4.67
N VAL A 146 -2.56 6.61 4.09
CA VAL A 146 -1.33 5.87 3.80
C VAL A 146 -0.20 6.41 4.65
N ARG A 147 0.37 5.56 5.48
CA ARG A 147 1.55 5.84 6.29
C ARG A 147 2.75 5.12 5.70
N ILE A 148 3.79 5.87 5.32
CA ILE A 148 5.03 5.31 4.79
C ILE A 148 6.16 5.65 5.76
N THR A 149 6.86 4.62 6.23
CA THR A 149 8.01 4.78 7.12
C THR A 149 9.27 4.30 6.40
N GLY A 150 10.21 5.21 6.17
CA GLY A 150 11.54 4.89 5.67
C GLY A 150 12.57 4.93 6.77
N ALA A 151 13.52 4.02 6.75
CA ALA A 151 14.58 3.95 7.76
C ALA A 151 15.97 3.86 7.13
N THR A 152 16.95 4.40 7.84
CA THR A 152 18.39 4.27 7.55
C THR A 152 19.13 3.70 8.75
N ASP A 153 20.28 3.12 8.50
CA ASP A 153 21.22 2.75 9.53
C ASP A 153 22.07 3.95 10.01
N GLY A 154 22.82 3.74 11.07
CA GLY A 154 23.71 4.75 11.69
C GLY A 154 25.01 5.00 10.95
N THR A 155 25.17 4.54 9.70
CA THR A 155 26.37 4.83 8.91
C THR A 155 26.34 6.29 8.45
N PRO A 156 27.30 7.13 8.87
CA PRO A 156 27.26 8.55 8.55
C PRO A 156 27.50 8.82 7.07
N ILE A 157 26.77 9.75 6.49
CA ILE A 157 27.02 10.29 5.16
C ILE A 157 28.25 11.21 5.25
N ARG A 158 29.40 10.73 4.73
CA ARG A 158 30.67 11.47 4.79
C ARG A 158 30.82 12.52 3.69
N SER A 159 30.11 12.36 2.59
CA SER A 159 30.13 13.28 1.46
C SER A 159 28.74 13.41 0.89
N LYS A 160 28.45 14.57 0.31
CA LYS A 160 27.18 14.84 -0.36
C LYS A 160 26.90 13.77 -1.43
N ILE A 161 25.72 13.14 -1.34
CA ILE A 161 25.20 12.24 -2.34
C ILE A 161 24.35 13.05 -3.32
N ALA A 162 24.56 12.85 -4.61
CA ALA A 162 23.76 13.54 -5.62
C ALA A 162 22.31 13.06 -5.58
N TYR A 163 21.38 14.03 -5.52
CA TYR A 163 19.97 13.81 -5.76
C TYR A 163 19.65 14.25 -7.20
N LYS A 164 19.01 13.41 -8.00
CA LYS A 164 18.74 13.68 -9.41
C LYS A 164 17.40 14.38 -9.65
N GLY A 165 16.56 14.50 -8.61
CA GLY A 165 15.25 15.13 -8.69
C GLY A 165 14.14 14.22 -9.26
N GLU A 166 14.31 12.91 -9.21
CA GLU A 166 13.36 11.90 -9.73
C GLU A 166 11.95 12.10 -9.14
N TYR A 167 11.89 12.54 -7.89
CA TYR A 167 10.63 12.77 -7.16
C TYR A 167 10.30 14.26 -7.00
N GLY A 168 11.04 15.14 -7.69
CA GLY A 168 10.93 16.60 -7.55
C GLY A 168 11.81 17.19 -6.43
N ASP A 169 11.94 18.50 -6.39
CA ASP A 169 12.62 19.20 -5.31
C ASP A 169 11.65 19.39 -4.14
N PHE A 170 12.13 19.13 -2.94
CA PHE A 170 11.38 19.30 -1.69
C PHE A 170 11.95 20.47 -0.90
N THR A 171 11.08 21.42 -0.59
CA THR A 171 11.40 22.56 0.30
C THR A 171 10.35 22.61 1.41
N ASP A 172 10.79 22.55 2.64
CA ASP A 172 9.95 22.61 3.85
C ASP A 172 8.79 21.61 3.87
N LYS A 173 9.01 20.41 3.30
CA LYS A 173 8.02 19.33 3.30
C LYS A 173 7.79 18.85 4.74
N PRO A 174 6.55 18.92 5.27
CA PRO A 174 6.25 18.43 6.61
C PRO A 174 6.32 16.91 6.64
N ILE A 175 7.03 16.36 7.63
CA ILE A 175 7.20 14.93 7.90
C ILE A 175 7.29 14.68 9.41
N THR A 176 7.34 13.42 9.81
CA THR A 176 7.79 13.01 11.13
C THR A 176 9.20 12.41 11.03
N LEU A 177 10.18 13.02 11.70
CA LEU A 177 11.55 12.51 11.79
C LEU A 177 11.83 12.04 13.21
N ASN A 178 12.18 10.76 13.37
CA ASN A 178 12.45 10.16 14.69
C ASN A 178 11.34 10.40 15.71
N GLY A 179 10.07 10.35 15.26
CA GLY A 179 8.89 10.57 16.11
C GLY A 179 8.51 12.04 16.35
N ASN A 180 9.27 13.00 15.83
CA ASN A 180 9.02 14.42 16.01
C ASN A 180 8.60 15.11 14.70
N PRO A 181 7.71 16.11 14.74
CA PRO A 181 7.43 16.95 13.59
C PRO A 181 8.71 17.61 13.06
N TYR A 182 8.89 17.55 11.75
CA TYR A 182 10.09 18.07 11.09
C TYR A 182 9.72 18.60 9.69
N THR A 183 10.46 19.60 9.21
CA THR A 183 10.36 20.09 7.82
C THR A 183 11.58 19.65 7.04
N MET A 184 11.35 18.85 6.00
CA MET A 184 12.41 18.25 5.19
C MET A 184 12.68 19.07 3.93
N THR A 185 13.96 19.36 3.70
CA THR A 185 14.41 19.99 2.45
C THR A 185 15.46 19.11 1.78
N VAL A 186 15.16 18.68 0.54
CA VAL A 186 16.08 17.96 -0.35
C VAL A 186 15.83 18.44 -1.77
N THR A 187 16.86 19.00 -2.41
CA THR A 187 16.79 19.48 -3.79
C THR A 187 17.95 18.94 -4.61
N GLN A 188 17.84 18.99 -5.93
CA GLN A 188 18.97 18.63 -6.80
C GLN A 188 20.23 19.45 -6.45
N ARG A 189 20.05 20.72 -6.10
CA ARG A 189 21.15 21.62 -5.72
C ARG A 189 21.77 21.23 -4.38
N SER A 190 20.96 20.96 -3.35
CA SER A 190 21.45 20.61 -2.02
C SER A 190 22.03 19.19 -1.98
N GLY A 191 21.44 18.26 -2.73
CA GLY A 191 21.74 16.83 -2.61
C GLY A 191 21.33 16.27 -1.25
N ILE A 192 21.83 15.09 -0.92
CA ILE A 192 21.58 14.37 0.31
C ILE A 192 22.81 14.48 1.20
N THR A 193 22.64 14.97 2.41
CA THR A 193 23.73 15.21 3.37
C THR A 193 23.48 14.55 4.72
N THR A 194 22.25 14.08 5.00
CA THR A 194 21.87 13.43 6.25
C THR A 194 21.16 12.10 6.01
N ASN A 195 21.22 11.22 7.00
CA ASN A 195 20.48 9.95 6.97
C ASN A 195 18.96 10.17 6.95
N GLY A 196 18.46 11.22 7.61
CA GLY A 196 17.05 11.60 7.56
C GLY A 196 16.58 11.95 6.15
N GLN A 197 17.40 12.69 5.38
CA GLN A 197 17.10 12.97 3.98
C GLN A 197 17.09 11.67 3.14
N LEU A 198 18.01 10.75 3.41
CA LEU A 198 18.07 9.48 2.71
C LEU A 198 16.85 8.59 3.05
N ALA A 199 16.47 8.51 4.33
CA ALA A 199 15.26 7.82 4.77
C ALA A 199 14.00 8.42 4.13
N PHE A 200 13.90 9.74 4.12
CA PHE A 200 12.81 10.47 3.47
C PHE A 200 12.70 10.14 1.98
N LEU A 201 13.79 10.18 1.22
CA LEU A 201 13.74 9.89 -0.21
C LEU A 201 13.33 8.44 -0.53
N ARG A 202 13.64 7.48 0.34
CA ARG A 202 13.12 6.11 0.23
C ARG A 202 11.60 6.09 0.32
N THR A 203 11.00 6.89 1.23
CA THR A 203 9.54 7.00 1.33
C THR A 203 8.95 7.69 0.10
N GLN A 204 9.65 8.68 -0.47
CA GLN A 204 9.16 9.39 -1.65
C GLN A 204 9.12 8.49 -2.89
N GLY A 205 10.05 7.54 -3.02
CA GLY A 205 10.00 6.52 -4.07
C GLY A 205 8.76 5.65 -3.96
N VAL A 206 8.44 5.19 -2.76
CA VAL A 206 7.23 4.39 -2.51
C VAL A 206 5.96 5.24 -2.69
N GLU A 207 5.90 6.47 -2.15
CA GLU A 207 4.77 7.40 -2.36
C GLU A 207 4.52 7.62 -3.86
N HIS A 208 5.58 7.86 -4.63
CA HIS A 208 5.49 8.04 -6.08
C HIS A 208 4.93 6.80 -6.77
N PHE A 209 5.43 5.61 -6.42
CA PHE A 209 4.93 4.35 -6.95
C PHE A 209 3.44 4.15 -6.66
N LEU A 210 3.03 4.30 -5.39
CA LEU A 210 1.64 4.13 -4.99
C LEU A 210 0.71 5.09 -5.73
N LYS A 211 1.09 6.36 -5.87
CA LYS A 211 0.30 7.39 -6.57
C LYS A 211 0.24 7.20 -8.08
N THR A 212 1.27 6.63 -8.70
CA THR A 212 1.36 6.56 -10.16
C THR A 212 1.03 5.19 -10.73
N GLN A 213 1.26 4.12 -9.98
CA GLN A 213 1.15 2.74 -10.47
C GLN A 213 -0.08 1.99 -9.94
N ILE A 214 -0.80 2.51 -8.93
CA ILE A 214 -1.97 1.85 -8.34
C ILE A 214 -3.23 2.62 -8.71
N GLU A 215 -3.96 2.11 -9.71
CA GLU A 215 -5.15 2.78 -10.26
C GLU A 215 -6.23 3.06 -9.22
N PRO A 216 -6.63 2.10 -8.34
CA PRO A 216 -7.64 2.38 -7.32
C PRO A 216 -7.27 3.54 -6.39
N LEU A 217 -5.99 3.69 -6.01
CA LEU A 217 -5.55 4.81 -5.16
C LEU A 217 -5.63 6.16 -5.88
N ARG A 218 -5.50 6.19 -7.21
CA ARG A 218 -5.65 7.46 -7.98
C ARG A 218 -7.07 7.96 -8.02
N GLN A 219 -8.04 7.07 -7.82
CA GLN A 219 -9.47 7.37 -7.90
C GLN A 219 -10.12 7.62 -6.54
N THR A 220 -9.39 7.39 -5.45
CA THR A 220 -9.89 7.60 -4.09
C THR A 220 -9.33 8.88 -3.46
N GLU A 221 -10.05 9.44 -2.48
CA GLU A 221 -9.47 10.44 -1.60
C GLU A 221 -8.41 9.77 -0.72
N ASN A 222 -7.16 10.24 -0.79
CA ASN A 222 -6.09 9.66 -0.01
C ASN A 222 -5.23 10.72 0.65
N THR A 223 -4.69 10.38 1.83
CA THR A 223 -3.69 11.19 2.53
C THR A 223 -2.42 10.39 2.74
N PHE A 224 -1.26 11.03 2.56
CA PHE A 224 0.03 10.40 2.77
C PHE A 224 0.74 11.04 3.95
N GLN A 225 1.09 10.20 4.92
CA GLN A 225 1.88 10.57 6.09
C GLN A 225 3.27 9.95 5.97
N ILE A 226 4.29 10.78 6.03
CA ILE A 226 5.69 10.38 5.83
C ILE A 226 6.45 10.38 7.15
N PHE A 227 7.06 9.26 7.44
CA PHE A 227 7.90 9.03 8.61
C PHE A 227 9.31 8.65 8.15
N ALA A 228 10.31 9.34 8.67
CA ALA A 228 11.71 9.02 8.46
C ALA A 228 12.36 8.65 9.80
N VAL A 229 13.14 7.58 9.81
CA VAL A 229 13.83 7.07 11.00
C VAL A 229 15.32 6.94 10.73
N GLU A 230 16.12 7.57 11.57
CA GLU A 230 17.57 7.42 11.60
C GLU A 230 17.92 6.49 12.76
N ASN A 231 18.35 5.27 12.46
CA ASN A 231 18.81 4.35 13.50
C ASN A 231 20.24 4.73 13.93
N ALA A 232 20.55 4.54 15.20
CA ALA A 232 21.90 4.74 15.72
C ALA A 232 22.83 3.57 15.35
N GLU A 233 22.27 2.38 15.17
CA GLU A 233 22.99 1.17 14.86
C GLU A 233 23.29 1.06 13.36
N LYS A 234 24.43 0.43 13.03
CA LYS A 234 24.85 0.21 11.65
C LYS A 234 24.41 -1.17 11.18
N GLY A 235 24.11 -1.26 9.88
CA GLY A 235 23.83 -2.55 9.23
C GLY A 235 22.61 -2.49 8.31
N GLY A 236 22.58 -3.40 7.34
CA GLY A 236 21.54 -3.48 6.31
C GLY A 236 20.13 -3.65 6.88
N GLY A 237 19.96 -4.40 7.98
CA GLY A 237 18.67 -4.62 8.64
C GLY A 237 17.92 -3.35 9.09
N PHE A 238 18.64 -2.23 9.21
CA PHE A 238 18.04 -0.94 9.54
C PHE A 238 17.66 -0.12 8.31
N ARG A 239 17.94 -0.59 7.10
CA ARG A 239 17.66 0.07 5.84
C ARG A 239 16.39 -0.52 5.23
N ARG A 240 15.25 0.01 5.60
CA ARG A 240 13.96 -0.57 5.23
C ARG A 240 12.91 0.49 4.91
N VAL A 241 11.83 0.06 4.29
CA VAL A 241 10.59 0.83 4.15
C VAL A 241 9.41 -0.05 4.57
N SER A 242 8.41 0.55 5.18
CA SER A 242 7.12 -0.09 5.45
C SER A 242 5.98 0.81 5.01
N VAL A 243 4.88 0.18 4.64
CA VAL A 243 3.64 0.85 4.24
C VAL A 243 2.51 0.30 5.12
N GLU A 244 1.75 1.21 5.69
CA GLU A 244 0.49 0.92 6.37
C GLU A 244 -0.62 1.72 5.69
N MET A 245 -1.72 1.08 5.35
CA MET A 245 -2.88 1.70 4.74
C MET A 245 -4.11 1.44 5.57
N THR A 246 -4.87 2.48 5.87
CA THR A 246 -6.19 2.39 6.51
C THR A 246 -7.24 2.73 5.46
N ILE A 247 -8.10 1.77 5.14
CA ILE A 247 -9.25 1.97 4.26
C ILE A 247 -10.45 2.24 5.16
N HIS A 248 -10.86 3.51 5.24
CA HIS A 248 -11.94 3.93 6.12
C HIS A 248 -13.29 3.46 5.58
N GLY A 249 -14.12 2.93 6.48
CA GLY A 249 -15.47 2.49 6.12
C GLY A 249 -15.52 1.25 5.22
N ALA A 250 -14.43 0.47 5.13
CA ALA A 250 -14.40 -0.76 4.34
C ALA A 250 -15.54 -1.74 4.70
N PHE A 251 -15.97 -1.72 5.95
CA PHE A 251 -17.05 -2.55 6.51
C PHE A 251 -18.18 -1.71 7.12
N ALA A 252 -18.37 -0.47 6.64
CA ALA A 252 -19.42 0.40 7.17
C ALA A 252 -20.79 -0.26 7.06
N ASP A 253 -21.53 -0.31 8.17
CA ASP A 253 -22.90 -0.73 8.18
C ASP A 253 -23.74 0.27 7.38
N VAL A 254 -24.43 -0.22 6.37
CA VAL A 254 -25.51 0.56 5.77
C VAL A 254 -26.65 0.52 6.80
N GLU A 255 -26.95 1.65 7.45
CA GLU A 255 -28.10 1.72 8.35
C GLU A 255 -29.33 1.14 7.63
N PRO A 256 -30.09 0.25 8.29
CA PRO A 256 -31.34 -0.22 7.71
C PRO A 256 -32.21 0.99 7.42
N SER A 257 -32.54 1.19 6.15
CA SER A 257 -33.46 2.27 5.75
C SER A 257 -34.73 2.10 6.57
N ASN A 258 -35.07 3.09 7.39
CA ASN A 258 -36.27 3.15 8.19
C ASN A 258 -37.51 3.28 7.27
N THR A 259 -37.79 2.31 6.42
CA THR A 259 -38.93 2.29 5.49
C THR A 259 -40.01 1.30 5.90
N ASP A 260 -40.01 0.82 7.16
CA ASP A 260 -41.15 0.07 7.70
C ASP A 260 -41.71 0.74 8.97
N LYS A 261 -42.15 1.96 8.83
CA LYS A 261 -43.10 2.60 9.74
C LYS A 261 -44.19 3.30 8.94
N THR A 262 -45.13 2.52 8.42
CA THR A 262 -46.53 2.95 8.21
C THR A 262 -47.42 1.73 8.27
#